data_2ad1a33089aff398779030a5dc401f18
#
_entry.id   2ad1a33089aff398779030a5dc401f18
#
_cell.length_a   1.000
_cell.length_b   1.000
_cell.length_c   1.000
_cell.angle_alpha   90.00
_cell.angle_beta   90.00
_cell.angle_gamma   90.00
#
_symmetry.space_group_name_H-M   'P 1'
#
loop_
_entity.id
_entity.type
_entity.pdbx_description
1 polymer ?
#
loop_
_entity_poly.entity_id
_entity_poly.type
_entity_poly.pdbx_seq_one_letter_code
_entity_poly.pdbx_strand_id
1 'polypeptide(L)'
;MTFDAFWRWLNAHPNCILRAGTMNAVLYDDEDLHWHFASEPDGTLLVQVLRGKLLLGELFIKSEEIRYVQAVAGESNEENLFELVIESDLGQSPSYFFVLAHGYEEEKAFSPGRVH
;
A
#
# COMPACT_ATOMS: atom_id res chain seq x y z
N MET A 1 11.07 -4.90 -3.95
CA MET A 1 10.33 -4.67 -5.20
C MET A 1 10.24 -3.18 -5.48
N THR A 2 9.91 -2.81 -6.71
CA THR A 2 9.76 -1.41 -7.06
C THR A 2 8.44 -0.87 -6.56
N PHE A 3 8.42 0.43 -6.27
CA PHE A 3 7.19 1.07 -5.85
C PHE A 3 6.14 1.08 -6.96
N ASP A 4 6.56 1.30 -8.20
CA ASP A 4 5.62 1.34 -9.33
C ASP A 4 4.86 0.03 -9.49
N ALA A 5 5.55 -1.10 -9.35
CA ALA A 5 4.90 -2.39 -9.44
C ALA A 5 3.92 -2.61 -8.28
N PHE A 6 4.34 -2.21 -7.08
CA PHE A 6 3.49 -2.31 -5.90
C PHE A 6 2.24 -1.43 -6.02
N TRP A 7 2.41 -0.20 -6.48
CA TRP A 7 1.31 0.74 -6.65
C TRP A 7 0.28 0.24 -7.66
N ARG A 8 0.75 -0.30 -8.78
CA ARG A 8 -0.15 -0.87 -9.79
C ARG A 8 -0.93 -2.06 -9.23
N TRP A 9 -0.25 -2.89 -8.44
CA TRP A 9 -0.90 -4.03 -7.83
C TRP A 9 -1.98 -3.58 -6.83
N LEU A 10 -1.69 -2.58 -6.00
CA LEU A 10 -2.67 -2.04 -5.05
C LEU A 10 -3.91 -1.50 -5.77
N ASN A 11 -3.70 -0.77 -6.86
CA ASN A 11 -4.82 -0.21 -7.60
C ASN A 11 -5.72 -1.30 -8.19
N ALA A 12 -5.17 -2.45 -8.49
CA ALA A 12 -5.92 -3.58 -9.00
C ALA A 12 -6.58 -4.40 -7.88
N HIS A 13 -6.14 -4.22 -6.63
CA HIS A 13 -6.60 -5.04 -5.51
C HIS A 13 -6.94 -4.18 -4.28
N PRO A 14 -7.81 -3.18 -4.42
CA PRO A 14 -8.11 -2.29 -3.28
C PRO A 14 -8.77 -3.02 -2.11
N ASN A 15 -9.50 -4.09 -2.40
CA ASN A 15 -10.18 -4.84 -1.34
C ASN A 15 -9.25 -5.71 -0.50
N CYS A 16 -7.97 -5.78 -0.87
CA CYS A 16 -7.00 -6.52 -0.08
C CYS A 16 -6.36 -5.69 1.02
N ILE A 17 -6.56 -4.38 1.00
CA ILE A 17 -5.93 -3.50 1.98
C ILE A 17 -6.70 -3.53 3.30
N LEU A 18 -6.01 -3.90 4.38
CA LEU A 18 -6.58 -3.89 5.72
C LEU A 18 -6.31 -2.58 6.43
N ARG A 19 -5.12 -2.03 6.24
CA ARG A 19 -4.79 -0.72 6.76
C ARG A 19 -3.55 -0.18 6.06
N ALA A 20 -3.41 1.13 6.10
CA ALA A 20 -2.28 1.83 5.50
C ALA A 20 -1.99 3.08 6.30
N GLY A 21 -0.76 3.51 6.34
CA GLY A 21 -0.45 4.72 7.09
C GLY A 21 1.02 5.07 7.16
N THR A 22 1.30 5.94 8.10
CA THR A 22 2.64 6.38 8.46
C THR A 22 2.83 6.06 9.94
N MET A 23 3.95 6.49 10.51
CA MET A 23 4.17 6.30 11.94
C MET A 23 3.17 7.07 12.81
N ASN A 24 2.57 8.12 12.26
CA ASN A 24 1.72 9.01 13.05
C ASN A 24 0.23 8.84 12.82
N ALA A 25 -0.15 8.19 11.76
CA ALA A 25 -1.57 8.06 11.41
C ALA A 25 -1.81 6.78 10.63
N VAL A 26 -2.93 6.13 10.91
CA VAL A 26 -3.30 4.88 10.25
C VAL A 26 -4.73 4.96 9.76
N LEU A 27 -4.95 4.52 8.52
CA LEU A 27 -6.26 4.38 7.93
C LEU A 27 -6.65 2.91 7.98
N TYR A 28 -7.85 2.62 8.44
CA TYR A 28 -8.34 1.24 8.59
C TYR A 28 -9.46 0.94 7.61
N ASP A 29 -9.52 -0.29 7.17
CA ASP A 29 -10.63 -0.80 6.39
C ASP A 29 -11.79 -1.14 7.32
N ASP A 30 -13.02 -1.03 6.80
CA ASP A 30 -14.23 -1.43 7.51
C ASP A 30 -15.29 -1.78 6.47
N GLU A 31 -16.37 -2.42 6.92
CA GLU A 31 -17.41 -2.93 6.02
C GLU A 31 -18.02 -1.87 5.10
N ASP A 32 -18.24 -0.67 5.63
CA ASP A 32 -18.88 0.40 4.87
C ASP A 32 -17.89 1.30 4.17
N LEU A 33 -16.61 0.98 4.25
CA LEU A 33 -15.56 1.82 3.70
C LEU A 33 -14.99 1.22 2.44
N HIS A 34 -14.46 2.07 1.58
CA HIS A 34 -13.74 1.60 0.41
C HIS A 34 -12.53 2.47 0.17
N TRP A 35 -11.52 1.87 -0.46
CA TRP A 35 -10.28 2.54 -0.77
C TRP A 35 -10.34 3.14 -2.16
N HIS A 36 -9.80 4.32 -2.29
CA HIS A 36 -9.71 5.02 -3.56
C HIS A 36 -8.31 5.57 -3.75
N PHE A 37 -7.78 5.44 -4.96
CA PHE A 37 -6.42 5.89 -5.28
C PHE A 37 -6.51 6.98 -6.33
N ALA A 38 -5.71 8.02 -6.15
CA ALA A 38 -5.67 9.14 -7.07
C ALA A 38 -4.25 9.68 -7.15
N SER A 39 -4.02 10.57 -8.11
CA SER A 39 -2.74 11.26 -8.23
C SER A 39 -2.99 12.72 -8.49
N GLU A 40 -2.09 13.55 -7.97
CA GLU A 40 -2.13 14.98 -8.18
C GLU A 40 -1.21 15.36 -9.34
N PRO A 41 -1.40 16.57 -9.91
CA PRO A 41 -0.56 17.00 -11.03
C PRO A 41 0.93 17.06 -10.72
N ASP A 42 1.30 17.24 -9.46
CA ASP A 42 2.71 17.28 -9.06
C ASP A 42 3.32 15.90 -8.82
N GLY A 43 2.55 14.84 -9.06
CA GLY A 43 3.02 13.48 -8.88
C GLY A 43 2.77 12.87 -7.51
N THR A 44 2.21 13.65 -6.59
CA THR A 44 1.83 13.12 -5.28
C THR A 44 0.68 12.13 -5.46
N LEU A 45 0.78 10.98 -4.80
CA LEU A 45 -0.25 9.95 -4.84
C LEU A 45 -1.12 10.02 -3.60
N LEU A 46 -2.39 9.73 -3.78
CA LEU A 46 -3.36 9.78 -2.70
C LEU A 46 -3.96 8.41 -2.47
N VAL A 47 -3.99 8.00 -1.20
CA VAL A 47 -4.71 6.82 -0.77
C VAL A 47 -5.82 7.32 0.13
N GLN A 48 -7.05 7.08 -0.25
CA GLN A 48 -8.22 7.64 0.41
C GLN A 48 -9.15 6.56 0.90
N VAL A 49 -9.78 6.81 2.04
CA VAL A 49 -10.82 5.94 2.58
C VAL A 49 -12.12 6.73 2.59
N LEU A 50 -13.15 6.17 1.96
CA LEU A 50 -14.43 6.83 1.81
C LEU A 50 -15.57 5.96 2.33
N ARG A 51 -16.59 6.64 2.83
CA ARG A 51 -17.88 6.02 3.12
C ARG A 51 -18.84 6.65 2.13
N GLY A 52 -19.25 5.91 1.09
CA GLY A 52 -20.00 6.50 -0.01
C GLY A 52 -19.16 7.59 -0.68
N LYS A 53 -19.64 8.82 -0.64
CA LYS A 53 -18.93 9.97 -1.21
C LYS A 53 -18.19 10.79 -0.16
N LEU A 54 -18.30 10.40 1.11
CA LEU A 54 -17.67 11.14 2.20
C LEU A 54 -16.24 10.68 2.41
N LEU A 55 -15.31 11.60 2.28
CA LEU A 55 -13.90 11.33 2.54
C LEU A 55 -13.66 11.31 4.04
N LEU A 56 -13.19 10.17 4.55
CA LEU A 56 -12.93 9.99 5.97
C LEU A 56 -11.46 10.13 6.33
N GLY A 57 -10.58 9.76 5.43
CA GLY A 57 -9.15 9.84 5.69
C GLY A 57 -8.36 9.79 4.41
N GLU A 58 -7.14 10.31 4.47
CA GLU A 58 -6.32 10.44 3.29
C GLU A 58 -4.84 10.34 3.64
N LEU A 59 -4.10 9.63 2.82
CA LEU A 59 -2.66 9.48 2.96
C LEU A 59 -1.98 10.02 1.70
N PHE A 60 -1.02 10.91 1.88
CA PHE A 60 -0.26 11.49 0.78
C PHE A 60 1.07 10.76 0.66
N ILE A 61 1.37 10.27 -0.52
CA ILE A 61 2.62 9.56 -0.78
C ILE A 61 3.41 10.32 -1.84
N LYS A 62 4.61 10.73 -1.48
CA LYS A 62 5.53 11.36 -2.43
C LYS A 62 6.34 10.26 -3.09
N SER A 63 5.84 9.76 -4.22
CA SER A 63 6.40 8.60 -4.88
C SER A 63 7.86 8.76 -5.27
N GLU A 64 8.28 9.97 -5.58
CA GLU A 64 9.65 10.24 -5.98
C GLU A 64 10.67 10.03 -4.86
N GLU A 65 10.20 10.03 -3.60
CA GLU A 65 11.07 9.81 -2.45
C GLU A 65 11.22 8.34 -2.10
N ILE A 66 10.37 7.48 -2.68
CA ILE A 66 10.38 6.07 -2.33
C ILE A 66 11.46 5.33 -3.13
N ARG A 67 12.34 4.66 -2.41
CA ARG A 67 13.44 3.90 -3.03
C ARG A 67 13.02 2.49 -3.39
N TYR A 68 12.28 1.84 -2.51
CA TYR A 68 11.80 0.49 -2.77
C TYR A 68 10.71 0.12 -1.75
N VAL A 69 10.07 -1.01 -1.99
CA VAL A 69 9.07 -1.57 -1.09
C VAL A 69 9.61 -2.89 -0.58
N GLN A 70 9.51 -3.11 0.71
CA GLN A 70 9.96 -4.37 1.32
C GLN A 70 8.82 -5.06 2.05
N ALA A 71 8.78 -6.38 1.90
CA ALA A 71 7.85 -7.20 2.67
C ALA A 71 8.50 -7.50 4.01
N VAL A 72 7.73 -7.36 5.07
CA VAL A 72 8.20 -7.60 6.43
C VAL A 72 7.53 -8.85 6.96
N ALA A 73 8.32 -9.76 7.54
CA ALA A 73 7.76 -10.97 8.13
C ALA A 73 6.88 -10.58 9.32
N GLY A 74 5.59 -10.91 9.22
CA GLY A 74 4.64 -10.60 10.27
C GLY A 74 4.52 -11.74 11.26
N GLU A 75 3.91 -11.44 12.39
CA GLU A 75 3.64 -12.44 13.42
C GLU A 75 2.44 -13.30 13.05
N SER A 76 1.59 -12.80 12.18
CA SER A 76 0.41 -13.50 11.72
C SER A 76 0.56 -13.93 10.27
N ASN A 77 0.16 -15.16 9.97
CA ASN A 77 0.16 -15.64 8.59
C ASN A 77 -1.00 -15.05 7.79
N GLU A 78 -1.92 -14.38 8.44
CA GLU A 78 -3.10 -13.81 7.79
C GLU A 78 -2.90 -12.40 7.30
N GLU A 79 -1.84 -11.74 7.75
CA GLU A 79 -1.56 -10.37 7.36
C GLU A 79 -0.18 -10.25 6.74
N ASN A 80 -0.09 -9.45 5.70
CA ASN A 80 1.17 -9.20 5.00
C ASN A 80 1.52 -7.73 5.11
N LEU A 81 2.63 -7.43 5.76
CA LEU A 81 3.08 -6.06 5.97
C LEU A 81 4.09 -5.68 4.89
N PHE A 82 3.85 -4.55 4.26
CA PHE A 82 4.76 -3.97 3.28
C PHE A 82 5.14 -2.58 3.73
N GLU A 83 6.43 -2.28 3.69
CA GLU A 83 6.93 -0.96 4.05
C GLU A 83 7.52 -0.27 2.84
N LEU A 84 7.19 1.01 2.69
CA LEU A 84 7.73 1.85 1.63
C LEU A 84 8.89 2.62 2.22
N VAL A 85 10.08 2.36 1.70
CA VAL A 85 11.32 2.89 2.26
C VAL A 85 11.77 4.12 1.48
N ILE A 86 12.01 5.21 2.21
CA ILE A 86 12.53 6.45 1.62
C ILE A 86 14.00 6.60 2.01
N GLU A 87 14.68 7.48 1.30
CA GLU A 87 16.06 7.83 1.62
C GLU A 87 16.14 9.32 1.95
N SER A 88 16.83 9.64 3.02
CA SER A 88 17.05 11.00 3.46
C SER A 88 18.50 11.17 3.86
N ASP A 89 18.87 12.36 4.31
CA ASP A 89 20.22 12.65 4.80
C ASP A 89 20.60 11.77 5.98
N LEU A 90 19.62 11.24 6.69
CA LEU A 90 19.82 10.36 7.82
C LEU A 90 19.88 8.88 7.46
N GLY A 91 19.76 8.56 6.17
CA GLY A 91 19.77 7.20 5.69
C GLY A 91 18.39 6.75 5.22
N GLN A 92 18.22 5.44 5.07
CA GLN A 92 16.98 4.86 4.63
C GLN A 92 16.09 4.53 5.80
N SER A 93 14.79 4.80 5.67
CA SER A 93 13.82 4.47 6.71
C SER A 93 12.45 4.18 6.12
N PRO A 94 11.67 3.26 6.73
CA PRO A 94 10.30 3.04 6.32
C PRO A 94 9.45 4.24 6.74
N SER A 95 8.72 4.80 5.80
CA SER A 95 7.91 5.98 6.07
C SER A 95 6.43 5.77 5.87
N TYR A 96 6.07 4.79 5.04
CA TYR A 96 4.68 4.40 4.81
C TYR A 96 4.57 2.90 4.92
N PHE A 97 3.39 2.41 5.28
CA PHE A 97 3.17 0.97 5.30
C PHE A 97 1.78 0.62 4.79
N PHE A 98 1.66 -0.60 4.32
CA PHE A 98 0.38 -1.20 3.93
C PHE A 98 0.33 -2.61 4.53
N VAL A 99 -0.81 -2.96 5.09
CA VAL A 99 -1.05 -4.31 5.56
C VAL A 99 -2.14 -4.90 4.68
N LEU A 100 -1.85 -6.02 4.06
CA LEU A 100 -2.72 -6.64 3.07
C LEU A 100 -3.24 -7.98 3.58
N ALA A 101 -4.49 -8.28 3.27
CA ALA A 101 -5.08 -9.58 3.58
C ALA A 101 -4.44 -10.67 2.73
N HIS A 102 -4.05 -10.33 1.50
CA HIS A 102 -3.39 -11.27 0.59
C HIS A 102 -2.04 -10.71 0.21
N GLY A 103 -1.05 -11.58 0.14
CA GLY A 103 0.29 -11.15 -0.21
C GLY A 103 0.43 -10.88 -1.70
N TYR A 104 1.39 -10.01 -2.00
CA TYR A 104 1.75 -9.73 -3.38
C TYR A 104 2.13 -11.00 -4.13
N GLU A 105 2.67 -11.97 -3.41
CA GLU A 105 3.10 -13.25 -3.98
C GLU A 105 1.95 -14.04 -4.58
N GLU A 106 0.73 -13.86 -4.10
CA GLU A 106 -0.41 -14.56 -4.66
C GLU A 106 -0.65 -14.21 -6.10
N GLU A 107 -0.47 -12.94 -6.44
CA GLU A 107 -0.62 -12.48 -7.81
C GLU A 107 0.38 -13.19 -8.72
N LYS A 108 1.59 -13.35 -8.26
CA LYS A 108 2.61 -14.09 -8.99
C LYS A 108 2.27 -15.55 -9.15
N ALA A 109 1.67 -16.13 -8.12
CA ALA A 109 1.31 -17.53 -8.14
C ALA A 109 0.29 -17.87 -9.22
N PHE A 110 -0.47 -16.90 -9.66
CA PHE A 110 -1.47 -17.08 -10.69
C PHE A 110 -1.02 -16.67 -12.08
N SER A 111 0.27 -16.42 -12.25
CA SER A 111 0.76 -16.06 -13.56
C SER A 111 0.60 -17.23 -14.54
N PRO A 112 0.38 -16.95 -15.83
CA PRO A 112 0.08 -17.99 -16.80
C PRO A 112 1.12 -19.08 -16.95
N GLY A 113 2.36 -18.80 -16.63
CA GLY A 113 3.42 -19.78 -16.75
C GLY A 113 3.48 -20.79 -15.62
N ARG A 114 2.61 -20.66 -14.65
CA ARG A 114 2.61 -21.51 -13.47
C ARG A 114 1.39 -22.40 -13.47
N VAL A 115 1.62 -23.63 -13.77
CA VAL A 115 0.56 -24.63 -13.82
C VAL A 115 0.52 -25.34 -12.48
N HIS A 116 -0.61 -25.41 -11.91
CA HIS A 116 -0.76 -26.00 -10.59
C HIS A 116 -1.80 -27.09 -10.60
#